data_243d16058dfb1f06b499c97c79a471d3
#
_entry.id   243d16058dfb1f06b499c97c79a471d3
#
_cell.length_a   1.000
_cell.length_b   1.000
_cell.length_c   1.000
_cell.angle_alpha   90.00
_cell.angle_beta   90.00
_cell.angle_gamma   90.00
#
_symmetry.space_group_name_H-M   'P 1'
#
loop_
_entity.id
_entity.type
_entity.pdbx_description
1 polymer ?
#
loop_
_entity_poly.entity_id
_entity_poly.type
_entity_poly.pdbx_seq_one_letter_code
_entity_poly.pdbx_strand_id
1 'polypeptide(L)'
;GWMHRTLIRSLRFLDVRLFYWFSYIFVIPVALIKNPSRRSSYAFYREALGFGRLKSALHTYLNHCMFAQVVIDRFAMYAGKRFEIEINGDEVFQSLISQPEGFIQLSSHVGNYEIAGYSLSSGAKTINAVVYGHEKQSVMDNRNSMFTKTGTRMILIKEDMSHLFEIDRALVGGDIVSFPSDRYMGDARTIECEFFSRKAKFPMGPFSVATMRGLNVLAINVMKEGAKKYHIYITELPYDKSASRKQQLTSLSSAYVAELERILRKYPSQWYNFYDFWNVAGTDGAGESKENG
;
A
#
# COMPACT_ATOMS: atom_id res chain seq x y z
N GLY A 1 -4.18 22.82 -3.35
CA GLY A 1 -3.76 24.17 -3.68
C GLY A 1 -3.42 24.37 -5.16
N TRP A 2 -3.00 25.57 -5.51
CA TRP A 2 -2.67 25.94 -6.90
C TRP A 2 -1.60 25.04 -7.53
N MET A 3 -0.58 24.65 -6.80
CA MET A 3 0.51 23.76 -7.27
C MET A 3 -0.02 22.42 -7.81
N HIS A 4 -0.92 21.76 -7.10
CA HIS A 4 -1.51 20.50 -7.57
C HIS A 4 -2.30 20.69 -8.86
N ARG A 5 -3.08 21.77 -8.96
CA ARG A 5 -3.84 22.09 -10.19
C ARG A 5 -2.92 22.37 -11.37
N THR A 6 -1.83 23.11 -11.16
CA THR A 6 -0.83 23.39 -12.20
C THR A 6 -0.14 22.10 -12.63
N LEU A 7 0.27 21.22 -11.69
CA LEU A 7 0.87 19.93 -12.00
C LEU A 7 -0.07 19.05 -12.83
N ILE A 8 -1.34 18.91 -12.43
CA ILE A 8 -2.34 18.13 -13.17
C ILE A 8 -2.55 18.71 -14.57
N ARG A 9 -2.62 20.06 -14.71
CA ARG A 9 -2.76 20.71 -16.01
C ARG A 9 -1.56 20.43 -16.91
N SER A 10 -0.33 20.54 -16.39
CA SER A 10 0.91 20.25 -17.13
C SER A 10 1.00 18.79 -17.55
N LEU A 11 0.59 17.86 -16.68
CA LEU A 11 0.60 16.43 -16.97
C LEU A 11 -0.39 16.01 -18.06
N ARG A 12 -1.39 16.83 -18.39
CA ARG A 12 -2.28 16.57 -19.55
C ARG A 12 -1.52 16.60 -20.87
N PHE A 13 -0.55 17.51 -20.98
CA PHE A 13 0.14 17.78 -22.25
C PHE A 13 1.55 17.20 -22.29
N LEU A 14 2.26 17.18 -21.16
CA LEU A 14 3.64 16.73 -21.07
C LEU A 14 3.74 15.23 -20.76
N ASP A 15 4.85 14.61 -21.19
CA ASP A 15 5.14 13.22 -20.83
C ASP A 15 5.61 13.14 -19.38
N VAL A 16 5.15 12.11 -18.65
CA VAL A 16 5.51 11.87 -17.24
C VAL A 16 7.01 11.74 -17.02
N ARG A 17 7.75 11.27 -18.03
CA ARG A 17 9.21 11.09 -17.98
C ARG A 17 9.95 12.38 -17.71
N LEU A 18 9.45 13.53 -18.22
CA LEU A 18 10.06 14.84 -17.95
C LEU A 18 10.02 15.19 -16.46
N PHE A 19 8.88 14.88 -15.80
CA PHE A 19 8.72 15.11 -14.38
C PHE A 19 9.58 14.16 -13.55
N TYR A 20 9.78 12.90 -14.01
CA TYR A 20 10.70 11.97 -13.36
C TYR A 20 12.14 12.49 -13.41
N TRP A 21 12.63 12.86 -14.59
CA TRP A 21 13.97 13.42 -14.75
C TRP A 21 14.20 14.66 -13.90
N PHE A 22 13.24 15.58 -13.91
CA PHE A 22 13.30 16.75 -13.04
C PHE A 22 13.39 16.37 -11.55
N SER A 23 12.55 15.44 -11.12
CA SER A 23 12.55 14.97 -9.74
C SER A 23 13.88 14.32 -9.37
N TYR A 24 14.45 13.49 -10.21
CA TYR A 24 15.71 12.79 -9.95
C TYR A 24 16.87 13.76 -9.79
N ILE A 25 16.98 14.75 -10.67
CA ILE A 25 18.14 15.64 -10.68
C ILE A 25 18.01 16.73 -9.63
N PHE A 26 16.83 17.29 -9.42
CA PHE A 26 16.65 18.49 -8.60
C PHE A 26 15.95 18.25 -7.27
N VAL A 27 14.94 17.39 -7.22
CA VAL A 27 14.11 17.23 -6.02
C VAL A 27 14.69 16.20 -5.06
N ILE A 28 15.00 15.00 -5.56
CA ILE A 28 15.40 13.87 -4.71
C ILE A 28 16.76 14.10 -4.02
N PRO A 29 17.81 14.65 -4.66
CA PRO A 29 19.06 14.94 -3.95
C PRO A 29 18.87 15.89 -2.78
N VAL A 30 18.07 16.95 -2.94
CA VAL A 30 17.75 17.91 -1.88
C VAL A 30 16.92 17.25 -0.77
N ALA A 31 15.94 16.43 -1.13
CA ALA A 31 15.12 15.70 -0.18
C ALA A 31 15.97 14.73 0.66
N LEU A 32 16.89 14.00 0.06
CA LEU A 32 17.78 13.08 0.75
C LEU A 32 18.73 13.78 1.74
N ILE A 33 19.17 15.00 1.43
CA ILE A 33 20.01 15.77 2.36
C ILE A 33 19.21 16.19 3.59
N LYS A 34 17.98 16.68 3.38
CA LYS A 34 17.15 17.27 4.44
C LYS A 34 16.34 16.24 5.24
N ASN A 35 15.96 15.12 4.64
CA ASN A 35 15.04 14.16 5.27
C ASN A 35 15.80 13.00 5.94
N PRO A 36 15.57 12.74 7.25
CA PRO A 36 16.17 11.61 7.97
C PRO A 36 15.69 10.24 7.47
N SER A 37 14.59 10.15 6.73
CA SER A 37 14.03 8.90 6.19
C SER A 37 15.01 8.06 5.36
N ARG A 38 16.04 8.71 4.79
CA ARG A 38 17.13 8.02 4.09
C ARG A 38 17.86 6.99 4.98
N ARG A 39 17.92 7.22 6.30
CA ARG A 39 18.58 6.32 7.25
C ARG A 39 17.83 5.01 7.37
N SER A 40 16.50 5.08 7.50
CA SER A 40 15.63 3.90 7.58
C SER A 40 15.66 3.09 6.28
N SER A 41 15.57 3.75 5.13
CA SER A 41 15.72 3.07 3.83
C SER A 41 17.09 2.43 3.68
N TYR A 42 18.17 3.12 4.04
CA TYR A 42 19.53 2.57 3.98
C TYR A 42 19.68 1.36 4.91
N ALA A 43 19.18 1.45 6.15
CA ALA A 43 19.22 0.34 7.12
C ALA A 43 18.48 -0.89 6.59
N PHE A 44 17.30 -0.71 5.97
CA PHE A 44 16.58 -1.81 5.33
C PHE A 44 17.46 -2.55 4.30
N TYR A 45 18.13 -1.85 3.40
CA TYR A 45 18.99 -2.49 2.41
C TYR A 45 20.21 -3.16 3.02
N ARG A 46 20.78 -2.57 4.08
CA ARG A 46 21.96 -3.12 4.77
C ARG A 46 21.61 -4.33 5.61
N GLU A 47 20.57 -4.24 6.41
CA GLU A 47 20.29 -5.17 7.50
C GLU A 47 19.28 -6.26 7.12
N ALA A 48 18.27 -5.93 6.33
CA ALA A 48 17.25 -6.88 5.92
C ALA A 48 17.64 -7.59 4.60
N LEU A 49 18.15 -6.84 3.61
CA LEU A 49 18.51 -7.40 2.31
C LEU A 49 20.00 -7.79 2.20
N GLY A 50 20.83 -7.44 3.18
CA GLY A 50 22.26 -7.79 3.19
C GLY A 50 23.10 -7.12 2.09
N PHE A 51 22.65 -5.98 1.53
CA PHE A 51 23.36 -5.31 0.45
C PHE A 51 24.67 -4.66 0.96
N GLY A 52 25.70 -4.62 0.12
CA GLY A 52 26.93 -3.86 0.38
C GLY A 52 26.66 -2.34 0.47
N ARG A 53 27.57 -1.56 1.07
CA ARG A 53 27.41 -0.12 1.34
C ARG A 53 26.99 0.68 0.10
N LEU A 54 27.68 0.51 -1.02
CA LEU A 54 27.40 1.25 -2.26
C LEU A 54 26.06 0.86 -2.85
N LYS A 55 25.72 -0.44 -2.88
CA LYS A 55 24.44 -0.94 -3.36
C LYS A 55 23.30 -0.41 -2.50
N SER A 56 23.48 -0.37 -1.18
CA SER A 56 22.47 0.18 -0.26
C SER A 56 22.25 1.67 -0.48
N ALA A 57 23.32 2.45 -0.68
CA ALA A 57 23.21 3.88 -0.99
C ALA A 57 22.48 4.10 -2.34
N LEU A 58 22.81 3.33 -3.36
CA LEU A 58 22.12 3.39 -4.66
C LEU A 58 20.63 3.05 -4.52
N HIS A 59 20.29 1.96 -3.84
CA HIS A 59 18.88 1.58 -3.65
C HIS A 59 18.13 2.57 -2.76
N THR A 60 18.78 3.24 -1.82
CA THR A 60 18.18 4.34 -1.05
C THR A 60 17.78 5.49 -1.97
N TYR A 61 18.66 5.90 -2.88
CA TYR A 61 18.35 6.92 -3.88
C TYR A 61 17.22 6.46 -4.81
N LEU A 62 17.33 5.26 -5.37
CA LEU A 62 16.31 4.68 -6.26
C LEU A 62 14.93 4.56 -5.60
N ASN A 63 14.88 4.21 -4.32
CA ASN A 63 13.63 4.12 -3.56
C ASN A 63 12.90 5.47 -3.51
N HIS A 64 13.62 6.56 -3.25
CA HIS A 64 13.03 7.89 -3.27
C HIS A 64 12.63 8.33 -4.68
N CYS A 65 13.41 7.95 -5.70
CA CYS A 65 13.05 8.18 -7.11
C CYS A 65 11.76 7.43 -7.48
N MET A 66 11.64 6.14 -7.09
CA MET A 66 10.44 5.34 -7.37
C MET A 66 9.22 5.89 -6.63
N PHE A 67 9.38 6.34 -5.39
CA PHE A 67 8.31 7.02 -4.65
C PHE A 67 7.84 8.29 -5.38
N ALA A 68 8.77 9.13 -5.84
CA ALA A 68 8.43 10.33 -6.61
C ALA A 68 7.68 9.98 -7.91
N GLN A 69 8.09 8.91 -8.62
CA GLN A 69 7.37 8.44 -9.80
C GLN A 69 5.92 8.07 -9.47
N VAL A 70 5.72 7.26 -8.42
CA VAL A 70 4.38 6.83 -7.99
C VAL A 70 3.48 8.02 -7.66
N VAL A 71 4.03 9.03 -6.98
CA VAL A 71 3.29 10.28 -6.69
C VAL A 71 2.95 11.03 -7.98
N ILE A 72 3.90 11.17 -8.90
CA ILE A 72 3.66 11.83 -10.21
C ILE A 72 2.62 11.06 -11.01
N ASP A 73 2.69 9.71 -11.04
CA ASP A 73 1.75 8.86 -11.76
C ASP A 73 0.33 9.00 -11.23
N ARG A 74 0.17 9.12 -9.91
CA ARG A 74 -1.12 9.40 -9.30
C ARG A 74 -1.73 10.69 -9.85
N PHE A 75 -0.96 11.77 -9.91
CA PHE A 75 -1.42 13.02 -10.51
C PHE A 75 -1.63 12.91 -12.02
N ALA A 76 -0.82 12.09 -12.72
CA ALA A 76 -1.01 11.83 -14.13
C ALA A 76 -2.32 11.10 -14.43
N MET A 77 -2.72 10.15 -13.56
CA MET A 77 -4.03 9.49 -13.64
C MET A 77 -5.17 10.49 -13.40
N TYR A 78 -5.03 11.40 -12.44
CA TYR A 78 -6.00 12.49 -12.24
C TYR A 78 -6.07 13.43 -13.47
N ALA A 79 -4.99 13.54 -14.23
CA ALA A 79 -4.95 14.27 -15.49
C ALA A 79 -5.51 13.49 -16.70
N GLY A 80 -5.94 12.23 -16.50
CA GLY A 80 -6.49 11.35 -17.53
C GLY A 80 -5.48 10.48 -18.26
N LYS A 81 -4.21 10.45 -17.83
CA LYS A 81 -3.22 9.51 -18.37
C LYS A 81 -3.58 8.08 -17.99
N ARG A 82 -3.30 7.14 -18.90
CA ARG A 82 -3.46 5.71 -18.68
C ARG A 82 -2.10 5.03 -18.65
N PHE A 83 -1.99 3.98 -17.87
CA PHE A 83 -0.82 3.12 -17.77
C PHE A 83 -1.15 1.75 -18.34
N GLU A 84 -0.18 1.07 -18.89
CA GLU A 84 -0.26 -0.33 -19.25
C GLU A 84 -0.25 -1.15 -17.96
N ILE A 85 -1.19 -2.10 -17.84
CA ILE A 85 -1.35 -2.94 -16.66
C ILE A 85 -1.28 -4.39 -17.09
N GLU A 86 -0.34 -5.14 -16.52
CA GLU A 86 -0.34 -6.59 -16.55
C GLU A 86 -0.85 -7.13 -15.22
N ILE A 87 -1.60 -8.23 -15.24
CA ILE A 87 -2.18 -8.82 -14.03
C ILE A 87 -1.80 -10.31 -13.99
N ASN A 88 -1.20 -10.72 -12.88
CA ASN A 88 -1.00 -12.13 -12.55
C ASN A 88 -1.95 -12.53 -11.43
N GLY A 89 -2.65 -13.66 -11.59
CA GLY A 89 -3.61 -14.17 -10.63
C GLY A 89 -5.01 -13.58 -10.79
N ASP A 90 -5.34 -12.99 -11.95
CA ASP A 90 -6.68 -12.47 -12.22
C ASP A 90 -7.75 -13.57 -12.14
N GLU A 91 -7.43 -14.81 -12.54
CA GLU A 91 -8.32 -15.95 -12.44
C GLU A 91 -8.80 -16.25 -11.01
N VAL A 92 -7.93 -16.08 -10.02
CA VAL A 92 -8.28 -16.25 -8.60
C VAL A 92 -9.19 -15.10 -8.14
N PHE A 93 -8.87 -13.88 -8.56
CA PHE A 93 -9.69 -12.71 -8.25
C PHE A 93 -11.10 -12.83 -8.84
N GLN A 94 -11.21 -13.19 -10.12
CA GLN A 94 -12.49 -13.37 -10.80
C GLN A 94 -13.31 -14.53 -10.22
N SER A 95 -12.64 -15.62 -9.80
CA SER A 95 -13.29 -16.72 -9.09
C SER A 95 -13.96 -16.25 -7.79
N LEU A 96 -13.30 -15.41 -6.98
CA LEU A 96 -13.86 -14.88 -5.75
C LEU A 96 -14.96 -13.82 -6.01
N ILE A 97 -14.83 -13.04 -7.07
CA ILE A 97 -15.88 -12.10 -7.47
C ILE A 97 -17.18 -12.80 -7.82
N SER A 98 -17.11 -13.96 -8.46
CA SER A 98 -18.30 -14.73 -8.87
C SER A 98 -19.03 -15.41 -7.71
N GLN A 99 -18.41 -15.51 -6.52
CA GLN A 99 -19.01 -16.08 -5.31
C GLN A 99 -19.88 -15.03 -4.60
N PRO A 100 -20.96 -15.42 -3.91
CA PRO A 100 -21.79 -14.48 -3.16
C PRO A 100 -21.09 -13.88 -1.95
N GLU A 101 -20.13 -14.58 -1.36
CA GLU A 101 -19.41 -14.17 -0.15
C GLU A 101 -18.43 -13.04 -0.44
N GLY A 102 -18.31 -12.11 0.52
CA GLY A 102 -17.27 -11.11 0.54
C GLY A 102 -15.88 -11.74 0.82
N PHE A 103 -14.82 -11.02 0.48
CA PHE A 103 -13.45 -11.45 0.79
C PHE A 103 -12.56 -10.28 1.18
N ILE A 104 -11.41 -10.61 1.75
CA ILE A 104 -10.43 -9.63 2.19
C ILE A 104 -9.31 -9.47 1.17
N GLN A 105 -8.93 -8.23 0.94
CA GLN A 105 -7.82 -7.82 0.12
C GLN A 105 -6.77 -7.16 1.01
N LEU A 106 -5.57 -7.73 1.10
CA LEU A 106 -4.46 -7.15 1.85
C LEU A 106 -3.49 -6.48 0.89
N SER A 107 -3.22 -5.22 1.14
CA SER A 107 -2.21 -4.44 0.42
C SER A 107 -1.10 -3.98 1.37
N SER A 108 -0.09 -3.34 0.82
CA SER A 108 1.03 -2.76 1.55
C SER A 108 1.48 -1.45 0.89
N HIS A 109 2.33 -0.67 1.58
CA HIS A 109 2.88 0.57 1.03
C HIS A 109 4.05 0.28 0.07
N VAL A 110 3.85 -0.71 -0.81
CA VAL A 110 4.76 -1.05 -1.91
C VAL A 110 4.17 -0.61 -3.24
N GLY A 111 4.99 -0.18 -4.16
CA GLY A 111 4.57 0.23 -5.50
C GLY A 111 3.44 1.25 -5.50
N ASN A 112 2.39 1.04 -6.30
CA ASN A 112 1.26 1.96 -6.42
C ASN A 112 -0.08 1.25 -6.18
N TYR A 113 -0.38 0.93 -4.94
CA TYR A 113 -1.60 0.20 -4.56
C TYR A 113 -2.91 0.89 -5.01
N GLU A 114 -2.91 2.20 -5.25
CA GLU A 114 -4.10 2.90 -5.73
C GLU A 114 -4.50 2.45 -7.14
N ILE A 115 -3.53 2.02 -7.97
CA ILE A 115 -3.83 1.50 -9.31
C ILE A 115 -4.73 0.26 -9.25
N ALA A 116 -4.60 -0.59 -8.25
CA ALA A 116 -5.49 -1.74 -8.11
C ALA A 116 -6.97 -1.32 -8.06
N GLY A 117 -7.28 -0.28 -7.28
CA GLY A 117 -8.64 0.26 -7.19
C GLY A 117 -9.17 0.89 -8.49
N TYR A 118 -8.30 1.16 -9.48
CA TYR A 118 -8.69 1.71 -10.77
C TYR A 118 -8.69 0.67 -11.90
N SER A 119 -8.00 -0.43 -11.71
CA SER A 119 -7.69 -1.39 -12.78
C SER A 119 -8.34 -2.75 -12.59
N LEU A 120 -8.61 -3.15 -11.36
CA LEU A 120 -9.30 -4.40 -11.09
C LEU A 120 -10.80 -4.21 -11.24
N SER A 121 -11.39 -4.98 -12.15
CA SER A 121 -12.85 -5.00 -12.31
C SER A 121 -13.47 -5.88 -11.25
N SER A 122 -14.14 -5.28 -10.28
CA SER A 122 -14.82 -6.00 -9.19
C SER A 122 -16.24 -6.49 -9.55
N GLY A 123 -16.64 -6.36 -10.81
CA GLY A 123 -17.99 -6.77 -11.25
C GLY A 123 -19.09 -6.06 -10.47
N ALA A 124 -19.96 -6.85 -9.83
CA ALA A 124 -21.05 -6.33 -8.99
C ALA A 124 -20.61 -6.01 -7.54
N LYS A 125 -19.39 -6.40 -7.11
CA LYS A 125 -18.92 -6.16 -5.76
C LYS A 125 -18.27 -4.79 -5.64
N THR A 126 -18.52 -4.10 -4.51
CA THR A 126 -17.84 -2.85 -4.16
C THR A 126 -16.52 -3.13 -3.48
N ILE A 127 -15.44 -2.44 -3.88
CA ILE A 127 -14.17 -2.45 -3.14
C ILE A 127 -14.24 -1.39 -2.04
N ASN A 128 -14.23 -1.81 -0.79
CA ASN A 128 -14.25 -0.92 0.37
C ASN A 128 -12.81 -0.79 0.90
N ALA A 129 -12.13 0.32 0.57
CA ALA A 129 -10.76 0.59 0.99
C ALA A 129 -10.75 1.22 2.39
N VAL A 130 -10.14 0.54 3.35
CA VAL A 130 -9.95 1.04 4.71
C VAL A 130 -8.76 1.99 4.73
N VAL A 131 -8.95 3.22 5.17
CA VAL A 131 -7.94 4.28 5.13
C VAL A 131 -7.88 5.08 6.44
N TYR A 132 -6.69 5.58 6.78
CA TYR A 132 -6.52 6.52 7.89
C TYR A 132 -6.86 7.95 7.45
N GLY A 133 -7.63 8.67 8.27
CA GLY A 133 -8.19 9.99 7.94
C GLY A 133 -7.23 11.19 8.03
N HIS A 134 -5.92 10.98 8.18
CA HIS A 134 -4.94 12.07 8.43
C HIS A 134 -4.39 12.75 7.16
N GLU A 135 -4.86 12.41 5.98
CA GLU A 135 -4.40 13.07 4.74
C GLU A 135 -5.09 14.44 4.54
N LYS A 136 -4.39 15.35 3.82
CA LYS A 136 -4.98 16.65 3.47
C LYS A 136 -6.29 16.47 2.71
N GLN A 137 -7.33 17.23 3.07
CA GLN A 137 -8.67 17.12 2.50
C GLN A 137 -8.68 17.13 0.97
N SER A 138 -7.84 17.98 0.34
CA SER A 138 -7.75 18.05 -1.13
C SER A 138 -7.24 16.76 -1.80
N VAL A 139 -6.43 15.95 -1.10
CA VAL A 139 -5.97 14.64 -1.58
C VAL A 139 -7.09 13.62 -1.43
N MET A 140 -7.78 13.65 -0.29
CA MET A 140 -8.94 12.81 -0.03
C MET A 140 -10.07 13.05 -1.05
N ASP A 141 -10.37 14.32 -1.38
CA ASP A 141 -11.41 14.67 -2.34
C ASP A 141 -11.09 14.16 -3.76
N ASN A 142 -9.83 14.32 -4.20
CA ASN A 142 -9.40 13.81 -5.50
C ASN A 142 -9.45 12.27 -5.53
N ARG A 143 -8.99 11.60 -4.49
CA ARG A 143 -9.04 10.14 -4.37
C ARG A 143 -10.49 9.66 -4.37
N ASN A 144 -11.35 10.28 -3.59
CA ASN A 144 -12.78 9.93 -3.51
C ASN A 144 -13.46 10.08 -4.89
N SER A 145 -13.20 11.19 -5.59
CA SER A 145 -13.74 11.41 -6.95
C SER A 145 -13.30 10.34 -7.95
N MET A 146 -12.08 9.82 -7.84
CA MET A 146 -11.59 8.74 -8.70
C MET A 146 -12.17 7.39 -8.29
N PHE A 147 -12.17 7.08 -7.00
CA PHE A 147 -12.69 5.83 -6.47
C PHE A 147 -14.18 5.64 -6.77
N THR A 148 -14.97 6.70 -6.64
CA THR A 148 -16.40 6.64 -7.00
C THR A 148 -16.63 6.22 -8.45
N LYS A 149 -15.74 6.63 -9.37
CA LYS A 149 -15.84 6.25 -10.80
C LYS A 149 -15.51 4.77 -11.05
N THR A 150 -14.82 4.12 -10.15
CA THR A 150 -14.36 2.72 -10.28
C THR A 150 -15.08 1.74 -9.36
N GLY A 151 -16.17 2.17 -8.70
CA GLY A 151 -16.90 1.32 -7.77
C GLY A 151 -16.15 1.07 -6.46
N THR A 152 -15.15 1.91 -6.12
CA THR A 152 -14.40 1.83 -4.86
C THR A 152 -14.95 2.84 -3.85
N ARG A 153 -15.20 2.40 -2.64
CA ARG A 153 -15.62 3.21 -1.49
C ARG A 153 -14.53 3.29 -0.45
N MET A 154 -14.39 4.43 0.24
CA MET A 154 -13.46 4.55 1.37
C MET A 154 -14.20 4.35 2.70
N ILE A 155 -13.61 3.56 3.59
CA ILE A 155 -14.01 3.43 5.00
C ILE A 155 -12.90 4.09 5.83
N LEU A 156 -13.24 5.20 6.48
CA LEU A 156 -12.29 5.93 7.33
C LEU A 156 -12.18 5.26 8.71
N ILE A 157 -10.96 4.98 9.15
CA ILE A 157 -10.71 4.53 10.53
C ILE A 157 -11.02 5.69 11.48
N LYS A 158 -11.88 5.43 12.48
CA LYS A 158 -12.35 6.40 13.46
C LYS A 158 -12.01 5.90 14.87
N GLU A 159 -11.79 6.83 15.79
CA GLU A 159 -11.50 6.54 17.21
C GLU A 159 -12.66 5.82 17.91
N ASP A 160 -13.90 6.13 17.56
CA ASP A 160 -15.12 5.53 18.09
C ASP A 160 -15.38 4.09 17.61
N MET A 161 -14.47 3.53 16.82
CA MET A 161 -14.54 2.19 16.23
C MET A 161 -15.75 1.98 15.29
N SER A 162 -16.49 3.02 14.93
CA SER A 162 -17.69 2.91 14.05
C SER A 162 -17.37 2.35 12.66
N HIS A 163 -16.13 2.50 12.20
CA HIS A 163 -15.65 1.89 10.96
C HIS A 163 -15.78 0.35 10.95
N LEU A 164 -15.76 -0.31 12.12
CA LEU A 164 -15.94 -1.76 12.19
C LEU A 164 -17.34 -2.20 11.75
N PHE A 165 -18.38 -1.40 12.03
CA PHE A 165 -19.73 -1.67 11.53
C PHE A 165 -19.83 -1.48 10.01
N GLU A 166 -19.09 -0.52 9.45
CA GLU A 166 -19.04 -0.32 8.00
C GLU A 166 -18.33 -1.49 7.29
N ILE A 167 -17.22 -1.98 7.87
CA ILE A 167 -16.50 -3.17 7.41
C ILE A 167 -17.40 -4.40 7.47
N ASP A 168 -18.08 -4.60 8.61
CA ASP A 168 -18.98 -5.73 8.82
C ASP A 168 -20.10 -5.73 7.80
N ARG A 169 -20.76 -4.59 7.60
CA ARG A 169 -21.84 -4.41 6.63
C ARG A 169 -21.39 -4.71 5.21
N ALA A 170 -20.20 -4.26 4.82
CA ALA A 170 -19.65 -4.52 3.49
C ALA A 170 -19.44 -6.03 3.27
N LEU A 171 -18.84 -6.72 4.24
CA LEU A 171 -18.58 -8.15 4.15
C LEU A 171 -19.87 -8.99 4.17
N VAL A 172 -20.85 -8.63 4.98
CA VAL A 172 -22.19 -9.27 4.99
C VAL A 172 -22.91 -9.07 3.66
N GLY A 173 -22.72 -7.90 3.05
CA GLY A 173 -23.25 -7.60 1.71
C GLY A 173 -22.55 -8.31 0.56
N GLY A 174 -21.51 -9.11 0.83
CA GLY A 174 -20.75 -9.82 -0.18
C GLY A 174 -19.67 -8.98 -0.86
N ASP A 175 -19.36 -7.80 -0.34
CA ASP A 175 -18.38 -6.88 -0.90
C ASP A 175 -16.93 -7.24 -0.53
N ILE A 176 -15.99 -6.56 -1.16
CA ILE A 176 -14.55 -6.67 -0.91
C ILE A 176 -14.15 -5.61 0.12
N VAL A 177 -13.35 -6.01 1.13
CA VAL A 177 -12.74 -5.05 2.05
C VAL A 177 -11.22 -5.10 1.89
N SER A 178 -10.62 -3.95 1.58
CA SER A 178 -9.19 -3.80 1.32
C SER A 178 -8.50 -3.10 2.49
N PHE A 179 -7.45 -3.73 3.03
CA PHE A 179 -6.65 -3.20 4.15
C PHE A 179 -5.18 -3.01 3.73
N PRO A 180 -4.59 -1.83 3.96
CA PRO A 180 -3.13 -1.73 4.04
C PRO A 180 -2.67 -2.41 5.34
N SER A 181 -1.81 -3.44 5.23
CA SER A 181 -1.54 -4.36 6.34
C SER A 181 -0.06 -4.41 6.74
N ASP A 182 0.77 -3.52 6.21
CA ASP A 182 2.20 -3.44 6.55
C ASP A 182 2.53 -2.39 7.63
N ARG A 183 1.55 -1.59 8.08
CA ARG A 183 1.75 -0.54 9.09
C ARG A 183 0.65 -0.54 10.14
N TYR A 184 1.02 -0.20 11.36
CA TYR A 184 0.08 0.08 12.44
C TYR A 184 0.36 1.47 13.03
N MET A 185 -0.63 2.08 13.65
CA MET A 185 -0.53 3.40 14.27
C MET A 185 -1.01 3.35 15.71
N GLY A 186 -0.37 4.14 16.57
CA GLY A 186 -0.73 4.28 17.96
C GLY A 186 -0.78 2.93 18.71
N ASP A 187 -1.81 2.76 19.52
CA ASP A 187 -2.04 1.57 20.36
C ASP A 187 -2.72 0.40 19.63
N ALA A 188 -2.68 0.36 18.29
CA ALA A 188 -3.26 -0.73 17.54
C ALA A 188 -2.66 -2.08 17.94
N ARG A 189 -3.52 -3.09 18.13
CA ARG A 189 -3.05 -4.45 18.44
C ARG A 189 -2.21 -4.99 17.29
N THR A 190 -1.07 -5.57 17.64
CA THR A 190 -0.12 -6.13 16.67
C THR A 190 0.06 -7.63 16.85
N ILE A 191 0.51 -8.27 15.79
CA ILE A 191 1.00 -9.64 15.79
C ILE A 191 2.47 -9.64 15.39
N GLU A 192 3.30 -10.40 16.11
CA GLU A 192 4.72 -10.55 15.79
C GLU A 192 4.90 -11.63 14.73
N CYS A 193 5.61 -11.32 13.66
CA CYS A 193 5.97 -12.23 12.59
C CYS A 193 7.47 -12.16 12.32
N GLU A 194 8.02 -13.21 11.76
CA GLU A 194 9.37 -13.18 11.20
C GLU A 194 9.33 -12.51 9.83
N PHE A 195 10.13 -11.45 9.64
CA PHE A 195 10.22 -10.68 8.42
C PHE A 195 11.69 -10.36 8.12
N PHE A 196 12.23 -10.90 7.04
CA PHE A 196 13.67 -10.90 6.73
C PHE A 196 14.51 -11.46 7.87
N SER A 197 14.11 -12.61 8.43
CA SER A 197 14.76 -13.28 9.57
C SER A 197 14.87 -12.43 10.84
N ARG A 198 14.03 -11.42 10.98
CA ARG A 198 13.93 -10.53 12.15
C ARG A 198 12.49 -10.47 12.63
N LYS A 199 12.30 -10.36 13.94
CA LYS A 199 10.97 -10.15 14.53
C LYS A 199 10.46 -8.77 14.18
N ALA A 200 9.24 -8.71 13.63
CA ALA A 200 8.57 -7.48 13.23
C ALA A 200 7.11 -7.50 13.62
N LYS A 201 6.53 -6.34 13.90
CA LYS A 201 5.14 -6.19 14.31
C LYS A 201 4.29 -5.75 13.12
N PHE A 202 3.18 -6.45 12.92
CA PHE A 202 2.18 -6.14 11.90
C PHE A 202 0.82 -5.86 12.56
N PRO A 203 -0.09 -5.08 11.94
CA PRO A 203 -1.42 -4.83 12.48
C PRO A 203 -2.22 -6.12 12.54
N MET A 204 -2.78 -6.45 13.72
CA MET A 204 -3.56 -7.67 13.90
C MET A 204 -4.99 -7.56 13.32
N GLY A 205 -5.52 -6.34 13.21
CA GLY A 205 -6.90 -6.07 12.81
C GLY A 205 -7.33 -6.75 11.51
N PRO A 206 -6.63 -6.56 10.38
CA PRO A 206 -6.97 -7.17 9.10
C PRO A 206 -7.07 -8.69 9.15
N PHE A 207 -6.09 -9.34 9.78
CA PHE A 207 -6.06 -10.79 9.95
C PHE A 207 -7.18 -11.29 10.88
N SER A 208 -7.49 -10.50 11.93
CA SER A 208 -8.59 -10.82 12.84
C SER A 208 -9.93 -10.79 12.13
N VAL A 209 -10.21 -9.77 11.31
CA VAL A 209 -11.45 -9.67 10.54
C VAL A 209 -11.61 -10.87 9.60
N ALA A 210 -10.56 -11.22 8.87
CA ALA A 210 -10.57 -12.35 7.94
C ALA A 210 -10.86 -13.69 8.66
N THR A 211 -10.11 -13.98 9.74
CA THR A 211 -10.20 -15.27 10.43
C THR A 211 -11.45 -15.40 11.28
N MET A 212 -12.00 -14.30 11.83
CA MET A 212 -13.28 -14.33 12.57
C MET A 212 -14.44 -14.80 11.71
N ARG A 213 -14.40 -14.53 10.43
CA ARG A 213 -15.47 -14.82 9.48
C ARG A 213 -15.14 -15.97 8.53
N GLY A 214 -13.94 -16.56 8.64
CA GLY A 214 -13.51 -17.63 7.73
C GLY A 214 -13.43 -17.20 6.27
N LEU A 215 -13.10 -15.93 5.99
CA LEU A 215 -13.10 -15.35 4.65
C LEU A 215 -11.87 -15.78 3.85
N ASN A 216 -12.00 -15.76 2.52
CA ASN A 216 -10.86 -15.86 1.63
C ASN A 216 -10.06 -14.56 1.66
N VAL A 217 -8.76 -14.66 1.49
CA VAL A 217 -7.84 -13.53 1.60
C VAL A 217 -6.90 -13.50 0.42
N LEU A 218 -6.81 -12.35 -0.25
CA LEU A 218 -5.85 -12.10 -1.31
C LEU A 218 -4.83 -11.04 -0.88
N ALA A 219 -3.56 -11.26 -1.18
CA ALA A 219 -2.57 -10.18 -1.19
C ALA A 219 -2.54 -9.54 -2.59
N ILE A 220 -2.60 -8.21 -2.64
CA ILE A 220 -2.54 -7.47 -3.90
C ILE A 220 -1.40 -6.46 -3.85
N ASN A 221 -0.43 -6.65 -4.73
CA ASN A 221 0.75 -5.82 -4.85
C ASN A 221 0.84 -5.24 -6.27
N VAL A 222 0.97 -3.92 -6.39
CA VAL A 222 1.01 -3.21 -7.68
C VAL A 222 2.37 -2.61 -7.90
N MET A 223 3.19 -3.24 -8.72
CA MET A 223 4.59 -2.91 -8.89
C MET A 223 4.82 -2.15 -10.20
N LYS A 224 5.64 -1.12 -10.15
CA LYS A 224 6.03 -0.36 -11.34
C LYS A 224 7.18 -1.08 -12.05
N GLU A 225 6.97 -1.41 -13.32
CA GLU A 225 7.99 -2.09 -14.15
C GLU A 225 8.58 -1.19 -15.25
N GLY A 226 7.97 -0.05 -15.50
CA GLY A 226 8.44 0.90 -16.50
C GLY A 226 7.83 2.29 -16.31
N ALA A 227 8.21 3.23 -17.17
CA ALA A 227 7.71 4.60 -17.08
C ALA A 227 6.19 4.70 -17.20
N LYS A 228 5.57 3.78 -17.94
CA LYS A 228 4.12 3.75 -18.19
C LYS A 228 3.52 2.36 -17.99
N LYS A 229 4.22 1.45 -17.27
CA LYS A 229 3.82 0.07 -17.08
C LYS A 229 3.82 -0.30 -15.62
N TYR A 230 2.75 -0.98 -15.21
CA TYR A 230 2.59 -1.59 -13.89
C TYR A 230 2.22 -3.05 -14.01
N HIS A 231 2.56 -3.81 -12.98
CA HIS A 231 2.23 -5.21 -12.84
C HIS A 231 1.49 -5.44 -11.52
N ILE A 232 0.29 -5.99 -11.59
CA ILE A 232 -0.51 -6.37 -10.43
C ILE A 232 -0.27 -7.84 -10.14
N TYR A 233 0.19 -8.14 -8.93
CA TYR A 233 0.32 -9.50 -8.41
C TYR A 233 -0.81 -9.76 -7.44
N ILE A 234 -1.64 -10.74 -7.75
CA ILE A 234 -2.73 -11.22 -6.91
C ILE A 234 -2.35 -12.61 -6.43
N THR A 235 -2.20 -12.76 -5.12
CA THR A 235 -1.77 -14.02 -4.49
C THR A 235 -2.78 -14.42 -3.43
N GLU A 236 -3.35 -15.61 -3.53
CA GLU A 236 -4.18 -16.17 -2.48
C GLU A 236 -3.34 -16.48 -1.25
N LEU A 237 -3.85 -16.10 -0.08
CA LEU A 237 -3.23 -16.35 1.22
C LEU A 237 -4.02 -17.43 1.96
N PRO A 238 -3.65 -18.71 1.79
CA PRO A 238 -4.39 -19.81 2.41
C PRO A 238 -4.12 -19.87 3.91
N TYR A 239 -5.15 -20.26 4.67
CA TYR A 239 -5.05 -20.65 6.07
C TYR A 239 -6.11 -21.71 6.39
N ASP A 240 -5.82 -22.57 7.37
CA ASP A 240 -6.75 -23.62 7.79
C ASP A 240 -7.90 -23.02 8.63
N LYS A 241 -9.07 -22.90 8.02
CA LYS A 241 -10.28 -22.35 8.64
C LYS A 241 -10.85 -23.22 9.77
N SER A 242 -10.42 -24.50 9.88
CA SER A 242 -10.80 -25.42 10.93
C SER A 242 -9.87 -25.38 12.16
N ALA A 243 -8.69 -24.78 12.02
CA ALA A 243 -7.71 -24.65 13.09
C ALA A 243 -8.18 -23.71 14.21
N SER A 244 -7.50 -23.76 15.34
CA SER A 244 -7.76 -22.81 16.43
C SER A 244 -7.53 -21.37 15.95
N ARG A 245 -8.27 -20.42 16.53
CA ARG A 245 -8.18 -19.01 16.15
C ARG A 245 -6.75 -18.44 16.18
N LYS A 246 -5.97 -18.84 17.20
CA LYS A 246 -4.56 -18.43 17.28
C LYS A 246 -3.75 -18.96 16.10
N GLN A 247 -3.96 -20.21 15.72
CA GLN A 247 -3.28 -20.83 14.57
C GLN A 247 -3.70 -20.15 13.25
N GLN A 248 -5.01 -19.88 13.07
CA GLN A 248 -5.49 -19.14 11.89
C GLN A 248 -4.81 -17.77 11.75
N LEU A 249 -4.77 -16.99 12.84
CA LEU A 249 -4.12 -15.68 12.86
C LEU A 249 -2.64 -15.77 12.52
N THR A 250 -1.92 -16.71 13.14
CA THR A 250 -0.49 -16.88 12.92
C THR A 250 -0.20 -17.34 11.50
N SER A 251 -0.93 -18.33 10.98
CA SER A 251 -0.69 -18.83 9.61
C SER A 251 -1.01 -17.78 8.56
N LEU A 252 -2.13 -17.06 8.68
CA LEU A 252 -2.52 -16.02 7.73
C LEU A 252 -1.54 -14.84 7.75
N SER A 253 -1.14 -14.36 8.93
CA SER A 253 -0.17 -13.27 9.03
C SER A 253 1.20 -13.67 8.49
N SER A 254 1.65 -14.91 8.75
CA SER A 254 2.91 -15.43 8.20
C SER A 254 2.84 -15.56 6.68
N ALA A 255 1.73 -16.01 6.11
CA ALA A 255 1.53 -16.09 4.67
C ALA A 255 1.60 -14.69 4.01
N TYR A 256 0.96 -13.69 4.62
CA TYR A 256 1.03 -12.30 4.14
C TYR A 256 2.46 -11.76 4.20
N VAL A 257 3.16 -11.97 5.30
CA VAL A 257 4.53 -11.48 5.48
C VAL A 257 5.50 -12.15 4.50
N ALA A 258 5.35 -13.45 4.27
CA ALA A 258 6.14 -14.18 3.28
C ALA A 258 5.90 -13.65 1.85
N GLU A 259 4.66 -13.33 1.50
CA GLU A 259 4.33 -12.73 0.21
C GLU A 259 4.93 -11.31 0.09
N LEU A 260 4.82 -10.48 1.14
CA LEU A 260 5.43 -9.17 1.17
C LEU A 260 6.96 -9.26 1.00
N GLU A 261 7.62 -10.20 1.68
CA GLU A 261 9.05 -10.44 1.54
C GLU A 261 9.42 -10.88 0.12
N ARG A 262 8.65 -11.76 -0.50
CA ARG A 262 8.81 -12.19 -1.89
C ARG A 262 8.78 -11.01 -2.87
N ILE A 263 7.80 -10.13 -2.72
CA ILE A 263 7.66 -8.93 -3.54
C ILE A 263 8.83 -7.96 -3.32
N LEU A 264 9.26 -7.75 -2.08
CA LEU A 264 10.36 -6.84 -1.78
C LEU A 264 11.73 -7.37 -2.22
N ARG A 265 11.92 -8.68 -2.26
CA ARG A 265 13.12 -9.27 -2.87
C ARG A 265 13.16 -9.05 -4.39
N LYS A 266 12.00 -9.08 -5.06
CA LYS A 266 11.89 -8.83 -6.50
C LYS A 266 11.98 -7.33 -6.83
N TYR A 267 11.37 -6.47 -6.01
CA TYR A 267 11.27 -5.02 -6.23
C TYR A 267 11.79 -4.22 -5.02
N PRO A 268 13.06 -4.34 -4.66
CA PRO A 268 13.58 -3.82 -3.38
C PRO A 268 13.44 -2.30 -3.23
N SER A 269 13.44 -1.52 -4.33
CA SER A 269 13.34 -0.06 -4.29
C SER A 269 11.90 0.47 -4.27
N GLN A 270 10.89 -0.38 -4.10
CA GLN A 270 9.49 0.03 -4.16
C GLN A 270 8.73 -0.11 -2.84
N TRP A 271 9.41 -0.30 -1.72
CA TRP A 271 8.80 -0.21 -0.40
C TRP A 271 9.03 1.19 0.18
N TYR A 272 7.95 1.93 0.37
CA TYR A 272 8.02 3.32 0.83
C TYR A 272 7.91 3.42 2.34
N ASN A 273 8.73 2.60 3.02
CA ASN A 273 8.85 2.58 4.46
C ASN A 273 9.96 3.53 4.90
N PHE A 274 9.59 4.75 5.27
CA PHE A 274 10.51 5.83 5.62
C PHE A 274 10.70 6.03 7.12
N TYR A 275 10.45 4.99 7.92
CA TYR A 275 10.67 4.95 9.37
C TYR A 275 11.38 3.65 9.78
N ASP A 276 11.84 3.57 11.03
CA ASP A 276 12.52 2.37 11.54
C ASP A 276 11.50 1.27 11.85
N PHE A 277 11.29 0.38 10.90
CA PHE A 277 10.22 -0.63 10.94
C PHE A 277 10.39 -1.66 12.05
N TRP A 278 11.63 -2.01 12.40
CA TRP A 278 11.92 -3.04 13.40
C TRP A 278 12.05 -2.50 14.82
N ASN A 279 12.31 -1.19 15.00
CA ASN A 279 12.55 -0.57 16.30
C ASN A 279 11.41 0.37 16.73
N VAL A 280 10.22 0.23 16.16
CA VAL A 280 9.08 1.05 16.57
C VAL A 280 8.60 0.62 17.96
N ALA A 281 9.16 1.24 18.99
CA ALA A 281 8.44 1.45 20.23
C ALA A 281 7.37 2.48 19.91
N GLY A 282 6.08 2.12 20.00
CA GLY A 282 4.89 2.89 19.67
C GLY A 282 5.16 4.30 19.13
N THR A 283 5.16 4.50 17.84
CA THR A 283 5.41 5.81 17.25
C THR A 283 4.16 6.65 17.38
N ASP A 284 4.18 7.57 18.30
CA ASP A 284 3.49 8.83 18.18
C ASP A 284 3.77 9.40 16.78
N GLY A 285 2.70 9.73 16.05
CA GLY A 285 2.66 10.14 14.66
C GLY A 285 3.92 10.81 14.10
N ALA A 286 4.67 10.08 13.31
CA ALA A 286 5.78 10.62 12.54
C ALA A 286 5.21 11.45 11.38
N GLY A 287 5.13 12.76 11.56
CA GLY A 287 4.77 13.65 10.47
C GLY A 287 4.17 15.00 10.82
N GLU A 288 4.28 15.47 12.04
CA GLU A 288 4.19 16.91 12.28
C GLU A 288 5.52 17.57 11.93
N SER A 289 5.71 17.93 10.68
CA SER A 289 6.58 19.05 10.34
C SER A 289 5.95 20.28 10.99
N LYS A 290 6.53 20.72 12.10
CA LYS A 290 6.30 22.07 12.64
C LYS A 290 6.68 23.07 11.52
N GLU A 291 5.71 23.52 10.77
CA GLU A 291 5.76 24.81 10.12
C GLU A 291 5.47 25.85 11.19
N ASN A 292 6.54 26.32 11.85
CA ASN A 292 6.53 27.57 12.57
C ASN A 292 6.90 28.68 11.58
N GLY A 293 6.05 29.72 11.54
CA GLY A 293 6.34 31.05 11.01
C GLY A 293 6.00 31.26 9.55
#